data_3313f6630e7bd2c26a1b4fc83e00dc0a
#
_entry.id   3313f6630e7bd2c26a1b4fc83e00dc0a
#
_cell.length_a   1.000
_cell.length_b   1.000
_cell.length_c   1.000
_cell.angle_alpha   90.00
_cell.angle_beta   90.00
_cell.angle_gamma   90.00
#
_symmetry.space_group_name_H-M   'P 1'
#
loop_
_entity.id
_entity.type
_entity.pdbx_description
1 polymer ?
#
loop_
_entity_poly.entity_id
_entity_poly.type
_entity_poly.pdbx_seq_one_letter_code
_entity_poly.pdbx_strand_id
1 'polypeptide(L)'
;MRIALLVLGLLLTPATLADNWWIQSYGFDQSKLDGTGVIIAVIDTGVDSSHPDLVGTVIDGVDFSSVGVPNGTSGVGSSAFHGTMVASLIAGQGSAESGVVGVAPGANLLSISIGLGVPGSDTDAQIAQAVRWAVEHDADIINLSLTRNSQTWPKSWDDAFSYAFENDVIVVAAAGNRSDKSSRPSAPATIPGVVSVGGVTKLKEPAEASAAGLGVAISAPAEDLLGAYPGEGYRVWDGSSAAAPLVSGLLALMSQADPKASANDLIERLISSATDLGEPGFDANYGHGLINPTAALKSKEASAENPLGSLENWITQYRSSAQEEQSELVVPVEPEPVTESEQTEVIEQEENLEPVGQSNSEPWLNPLLYWLLAPLAPLLWIVLRRERKGQARALKKTKGKPQHDSSVN
;
A
#
# COMPACT_ATOMS: atom_id res chain seq x y z
N MET A 1 47.93 -4.84 -46.15
CA MET A 1 47.30 -4.04 -45.05
C MET A 1 46.05 -4.75 -44.60
N ARG A 2 46.10 -5.52 -43.52
CA ARG A 2 44.98 -6.30 -42.99
C ARG A 2 44.31 -5.44 -41.90
N ILE A 3 43.07 -4.98 -42.14
CA ILE A 3 42.25 -4.28 -41.20
C ILE A 3 41.61 -5.30 -40.29
N ALA A 4 42.00 -5.36 -39.02
CA ALA A 4 41.34 -6.15 -38.00
C ALA A 4 40.13 -5.37 -37.51
N LEU A 5 38.91 -5.86 -37.79
CA LEU A 5 37.68 -5.38 -37.18
C LEU A 5 37.64 -5.90 -35.74
N LEU A 6 37.82 -5.03 -34.78
CA LEU A 6 37.50 -5.27 -33.38
C LEU A 6 35.97 -5.18 -33.20
N VAL A 7 35.31 -6.36 -33.13
CA VAL A 7 33.91 -6.42 -32.71
C VAL A 7 33.90 -6.29 -31.18
N LEU A 8 33.58 -5.10 -30.69
CA LEU A 8 33.32 -4.84 -29.29
C LEU A 8 31.95 -5.45 -28.96
N GLY A 9 31.96 -6.71 -28.47
CA GLY A 9 30.77 -7.35 -27.94
C GLY A 9 30.33 -6.59 -26.68
N LEU A 10 29.26 -5.79 -26.78
CA LEU A 10 28.52 -5.33 -25.61
C LEU A 10 27.94 -6.59 -24.97
N LEU A 11 28.57 -7.06 -23.91
CA LEU A 11 27.96 -7.98 -22.96
C LEU A 11 26.82 -7.21 -22.28
N LEU A 12 25.62 -7.34 -22.81
CA LEU A 12 24.39 -7.06 -22.05
C LEU A 12 24.41 -8.03 -20.87
N THR A 13 24.91 -7.55 -19.72
CA THR A 13 24.62 -8.24 -18.45
C THR A 13 23.12 -8.35 -18.36
N PRO A 14 22.54 -9.55 -18.14
CA PRO A 14 21.13 -9.62 -17.80
C PRO A 14 20.91 -8.67 -16.61
N ALA A 15 19.88 -7.84 -16.68
CA ALA A 15 19.46 -7.05 -15.53
C ALA A 15 19.28 -8.08 -14.39
N THR A 16 20.16 -8.03 -13.40
CA THR A 16 19.99 -8.83 -12.18
C THR A 16 18.66 -8.36 -11.62
N LEU A 17 17.69 -9.27 -11.53
CA LEU A 17 16.47 -9.02 -10.77
C LEU A 17 16.90 -8.45 -9.42
N ALA A 18 16.23 -7.40 -8.96
CA ALA A 18 16.55 -6.80 -7.68
C ALA A 18 16.54 -7.91 -6.63
N ASP A 19 17.61 -8.04 -5.88
CA ASP A 19 17.71 -9.02 -4.81
C ASP A 19 16.87 -8.56 -3.61
N ASN A 20 16.60 -9.44 -2.67
CA ASN A 20 15.90 -9.13 -1.41
C ASN A 20 16.84 -8.40 -0.46
N TRP A 21 17.48 -7.30 -0.93
CA TRP A 21 18.56 -6.59 -0.27
C TRP A 21 18.21 -6.12 1.14
N TRP A 22 16.93 -5.81 1.40
CA TRP A 22 16.43 -5.34 2.71
C TRP A 22 16.56 -6.41 3.79
N ILE A 23 16.42 -7.69 3.44
CA ILE A 23 16.48 -8.80 4.42
C ILE A 23 17.84 -8.83 5.13
N GLN A 24 18.92 -8.84 4.37
CA GLN A 24 20.28 -8.87 4.92
C GLN A 24 20.74 -7.51 5.45
N SER A 25 20.44 -6.43 4.72
CA SER A 25 20.91 -5.09 5.08
C SER A 25 20.34 -4.58 6.40
N TYR A 26 19.16 -5.06 6.79
CA TYR A 26 18.48 -4.71 8.04
C TYR A 26 18.53 -5.83 9.07
N GLY A 27 19.07 -7.00 8.74
CA GLY A 27 19.25 -8.12 9.66
C GLY A 27 17.98 -8.86 10.01
N PHE A 28 16.98 -8.88 9.13
CA PHE A 28 15.79 -9.72 9.30
C PHE A 28 16.10 -11.21 9.31
N ASP A 29 17.19 -11.62 8.63
CA ASP A 29 17.69 -12.99 8.55
C ASP A 29 18.53 -13.43 9.77
N GLN A 30 18.79 -12.51 10.72
CA GLN A 30 19.62 -12.82 11.89
C GLN A 30 18.88 -13.61 12.98
N SER A 31 17.57 -13.75 12.87
CA SER A 31 16.76 -14.59 13.74
C SER A 31 16.31 -15.85 13.00
N LYS A 32 15.89 -16.86 13.75
CA LYS A 32 15.22 -18.06 13.19
C LYS A 32 13.70 -17.91 13.18
N LEU A 33 13.22 -16.72 13.52
CA LEU A 33 11.82 -16.38 13.53
C LEU A 33 11.36 -16.12 12.12
N ASP A 34 10.14 -16.51 11.80
CA ASP A 34 9.53 -16.40 10.49
C ASP A 34 8.09 -15.84 10.54
N GLY A 35 7.60 -15.50 11.73
CA GLY A 35 6.23 -15.01 11.96
C GLY A 35 5.19 -16.11 12.14
N THR A 36 5.61 -17.39 12.22
CA THR A 36 4.69 -18.51 12.46
C THR A 36 3.80 -18.27 13.67
N GLY A 37 2.48 -18.47 13.47
CA GLY A 37 1.46 -18.30 14.51
C GLY A 37 0.87 -16.89 14.58
N VAL A 38 1.30 -15.97 13.71
CA VAL A 38 0.78 -14.59 13.62
C VAL A 38 -0.10 -14.44 12.39
N ILE A 39 -1.21 -13.74 12.53
CA ILE A 39 -2.16 -13.43 11.44
C ILE A 39 -2.08 -11.94 11.11
N ILE A 40 -1.81 -11.63 9.84
CA ILE A 40 -1.71 -10.25 9.37
C ILE A 40 -2.79 -9.99 8.32
N ALA A 41 -3.68 -9.04 8.59
CA ALA A 41 -4.67 -8.60 7.62
C ALA A 41 -4.05 -7.57 6.66
N VAL A 42 -4.12 -7.83 5.36
CA VAL A 42 -3.73 -6.91 4.29
C VAL A 42 -4.98 -6.27 3.73
N ILE A 43 -5.29 -5.05 4.17
CA ILE A 43 -6.39 -4.24 3.66
C ILE A 43 -5.86 -3.40 2.50
N ASP A 44 -6.15 -3.83 1.27
CA ASP A 44 -5.57 -3.27 0.05
C ASP A 44 -6.47 -3.57 -1.16
N THR A 45 -5.92 -3.66 -2.34
CA THR A 45 -6.66 -4.01 -3.57
C THR A 45 -7.01 -5.49 -3.70
N GLY A 46 -6.58 -6.36 -2.79
CA GLY A 46 -6.66 -7.82 -2.86
C GLY A 46 -5.31 -8.46 -3.19
N VAL A 47 -5.15 -9.73 -2.86
CA VAL A 47 -3.88 -10.48 -2.97
C VAL A 47 -4.04 -11.65 -3.94
N ASP A 48 -3.20 -11.74 -4.97
CA ASP A 48 -3.11 -12.94 -5.81
C ASP A 48 -2.47 -14.09 -5.02
N SER A 49 -3.29 -14.87 -4.34
CA SER A 49 -2.86 -16.03 -3.54
C SER A 49 -2.34 -17.19 -4.37
N SER A 50 -2.47 -17.13 -5.71
CA SER A 50 -1.92 -18.13 -6.62
C SER A 50 -0.48 -17.84 -7.04
N HIS A 51 0.03 -16.62 -6.75
CA HIS A 51 1.42 -16.27 -7.03
C HIS A 51 2.37 -17.25 -6.31
N PRO A 52 3.40 -17.80 -6.99
CA PRO A 52 4.29 -18.82 -6.40
C PRO A 52 4.87 -18.46 -5.03
N ASP A 53 5.18 -17.19 -4.79
CA ASP A 53 5.72 -16.73 -3.50
C ASP A 53 4.66 -16.58 -2.40
N LEU A 54 3.36 -16.68 -2.74
CA LEU A 54 2.25 -16.47 -1.80
C LEU A 54 1.34 -17.70 -1.64
N VAL A 55 1.65 -18.80 -2.36
CA VAL A 55 0.86 -20.04 -2.24
C VAL A 55 0.90 -20.55 -0.81
N GLY A 56 -0.31 -20.67 -0.21
CA GLY A 56 -0.48 -21.18 1.15
C GLY A 56 -0.29 -20.14 2.26
N THR A 57 0.06 -18.89 1.95
CA THR A 57 0.17 -17.82 2.95
C THR A 57 -1.18 -17.18 3.27
N VAL A 58 -2.06 -17.02 2.26
CA VAL A 58 -3.40 -16.46 2.44
C VAL A 58 -4.33 -17.55 2.94
N ILE A 59 -4.80 -17.43 4.18
CA ILE A 59 -5.65 -18.44 4.84
C ILE A 59 -7.14 -18.13 4.75
N ASP A 60 -7.51 -16.85 4.61
CA ASP A 60 -8.89 -16.38 4.45
C ASP A 60 -8.91 -15.01 3.78
N GLY A 61 -10.09 -14.51 3.44
CA GLY A 61 -10.23 -13.17 2.88
C GLY A 61 -11.65 -12.80 2.50
N VAL A 62 -11.82 -11.51 2.17
CA VAL A 62 -13.11 -10.93 1.81
C VAL A 62 -12.96 -9.80 0.80
N ASP A 63 -13.97 -9.60 -0.04
CA ASP A 63 -14.08 -8.45 -0.94
C ASP A 63 -15.15 -7.45 -0.48
N PHE A 64 -14.73 -6.25 -0.11
CA PHE A 64 -15.62 -5.11 0.14
C PHE A 64 -15.75 -4.17 -1.06
N SER A 65 -14.96 -4.38 -2.12
CA SER A 65 -14.99 -3.53 -3.31
C SER A 65 -16.25 -3.71 -4.15
N SER A 66 -16.96 -4.83 -3.99
CA SER A 66 -18.12 -5.27 -4.79
C SER A 66 -17.80 -5.55 -6.27
N VAL A 67 -16.53 -5.53 -6.67
CA VAL A 67 -16.08 -5.81 -8.05
C VAL A 67 -15.00 -6.89 -8.11
N GLY A 68 -14.53 -7.37 -6.96
CA GLY A 68 -13.54 -8.43 -6.82
C GLY A 68 -14.16 -9.83 -6.71
N VAL A 69 -13.33 -10.80 -6.35
CA VAL A 69 -13.79 -12.14 -5.98
C VAL A 69 -14.13 -12.19 -4.49
N PRO A 70 -15.15 -12.95 -4.06
CA PRO A 70 -15.68 -12.88 -2.69
C PRO A 70 -14.67 -13.10 -1.57
N ASN A 71 -13.61 -13.86 -1.83
CA ASN A 71 -12.56 -14.16 -0.86
C ASN A 71 -11.34 -13.19 -0.95
N GLY A 72 -11.46 -12.06 -1.66
CA GLY A 72 -10.41 -11.05 -1.75
C GLY A 72 -9.10 -11.49 -2.44
N THR A 73 -9.05 -12.70 -3.03
CA THR A 73 -7.81 -13.25 -3.63
C THR A 73 -7.58 -12.83 -5.08
N SER A 74 -8.12 -11.68 -5.46
CA SER A 74 -7.88 -11.06 -6.76
C SER A 74 -7.83 -9.56 -6.60
N GLY A 75 -6.85 -8.93 -7.21
CA GLY A 75 -6.71 -7.48 -7.18
C GLY A 75 -7.83 -6.76 -7.93
N VAL A 76 -8.27 -5.62 -7.40
CA VAL A 76 -9.31 -4.77 -7.96
C VAL A 76 -8.81 -3.36 -8.26
N GLY A 77 -9.52 -2.64 -9.14
CA GLY A 77 -9.22 -1.25 -9.48
C GLY A 77 -8.02 -1.06 -10.40
N SER A 78 -7.61 0.19 -10.58
CA SER A 78 -6.52 0.56 -11.49
C SER A 78 -5.14 0.08 -11.03
N SER A 79 -4.98 -0.18 -9.74
CA SER A 79 -3.75 -0.67 -9.11
C SER A 79 -3.91 -2.08 -8.55
N ALA A 80 -4.63 -2.94 -9.25
CA ALA A 80 -4.96 -4.32 -8.85
C ALA A 80 -3.75 -5.19 -8.42
N PHE A 81 -2.54 -4.79 -8.77
CA PHE A 81 -1.30 -5.47 -8.39
C PHE A 81 -0.80 -5.12 -6.98
N HIS A 82 -1.27 -4.00 -6.39
CA HIS A 82 -0.65 -3.38 -5.24
C HIS A 82 -0.72 -4.27 -3.98
N GLY A 83 -1.88 -4.83 -3.66
CA GLY A 83 -2.04 -5.72 -2.50
C GLY A 83 -1.17 -6.98 -2.56
N THR A 84 -0.94 -7.52 -3.77
CA THR A 84 -0.03 -8.67 -3.97
C THR A 84 1.42 -8.29 -3.69
N MET A 85 1.86 -7.12 -4.15
CA MET A 85 3.20 -6.60 -3.87
C MET A 85 3.40 -6.34 -2.37
N VAL A 86 2.41 -5.76 -1.70
CA VAL A 86 2.40 -5.55 -0.24
C VAL A 86 2.49 -6.88 0.51
N ALA A 87 1.62 -7.83 0.20
CA ALA A 87 1.58 -9.15 0.82
C ALA A 87 2.93 -9.90 0.70
N SER A 88 3.60 -9.77 -0.45
CA SER A 88 4.88 -10.43 -0.68
C SER A 88 6.02 -9.87 0.17
N LEU A 89 6.02 -8.57 0.49
CA LEU A 89 7.00 -7.98 1.40
C LEU A 89 6.76 -8.40 2.87
N ILE A 90 5.52 -8.77 3.22
CA ILE A 90 5.20 -9.33 4.55
C ILE A 90 5.63 -10.80 4.61
N ALA A 91 5.07 -11.65 3.72
CA ALA A 91 5.08 -13.11 3.87
C ALA A 91 5.49 -13.88 2.60
N GLY A 92 6.20 -13.24 1.67
CA GLY A 92 6.72 -13.91 0.47
C GLY A 92 7.64 -15.07 0.83
N GLN A 93 7.47 -16.22 0.16
CA GLN A 93 8.17 -17.48 0.44
C GLN A 93 9.50 -17.63 -0.33
N GLY A 94 9.79 -16.71 -1.27
CA GLY A 94 10.98 -16.83 -2.10
C GLY A 94 11.03 -18.15 -2.90
N SER A 95 9.92 -18.56 -3.49
CA SER A 95 9.74 -19.88 -4.10
C SER A 95 10.59 -20.12 -5.37
N ALA A 96 11.10 -19.05 -5.98
CA ALA A 96 11.99 -19.11 -7.13
C ALA A 96 13.37 -18.53 -6.79
N GLU A 97 14.39 -18.81 -7.61
CA GLU A 97 15.76 -18.26 -7.46
C GLU A 97 15.78 -16.71 -7.40
N SER A 98 14.75 -16.07 -7.96
CA SER A 98 14.54 -14.62 -7.97
C SER A 98 13.27 -14.19 -7.23
N GLY A 99 12.69 -15.05 -6.39
CA GLY A 99 11.47 -14.80 -5.65
C GLY A 99 11.60 -13.75 -4.55
N VAL A 100 10.45 -13.19 -4.13
CA VAL A 100 10.39 -12.24 -3.02
C VAL A 100 10.39 -13.00 -1.71
N VAL A 101 11.37 -12.71 -0.86
CA VAL A 101 11.39 -13.16 0.54
C VAL A 101 10.81 -12.04 1.40
N GLY A 102 9.67 -12.30 2.02
CA GLY A 102 9.05 -11.40 2.99
C GLY A 102 9.77 -11.41 4.33
N VAL A 103 9.45 -10.42 5.16
CA VAL A 103 10.05 -10.29 6.51
C VAL A 103 9.58 -11.41 7.43
N ALA A 104 8.35 -11.87 7.30
CA ALA A 104 7.70 -12.89 8.11
C ALA A 104 7.10 -14.01 7.23
N PRO A 105 7.93 -14.83 6.55
CA PRO A 105 7.46 -15.80 5.57
C PRO A 105 6.59 -16.94 6.16
N GLY A 106 6.58 -17.13 7.47
CA GLY A 106 5.72 -18.07 8.17
C GLY A 106 4.41 -17.48 8.69
N ALA A 107 4.19 -16.17 8.54
CA ALA A 107 2.94 -15.53 8.94
C ALA A 107 1.78 -15.91 8.02
N ASN A 108 0.58 -15.98 8.58
CA ASN A 108 -0.65 -16.15 7.84
C ASN A 108 -1.21 -14.80 7.42
N LEU A 109 -1.80 -14.72 6.22
CA LEU A 109 -2.39 -13.49 5.71
C LEU A 109 -3.91 -13.62 5.58
N LEU A 110 -4.62 -12.53 5.92
CA LEU A 110 -6.00 -12.30 5.51
C LEU A 110 -6.00 -11.30 4.37
N SER A 111 -6.57 -11.69 3.22
CA SER A 111 -6.67 -10.82 2.05
C SER A 111 -7.99 -10.06 2.04
N ILE A 112 -7.95 -8.75 2.22
CA ILE A 112 -9.14 -7.91 2.27
C ILE A 112 -9.09 -6.89 1.14
N SER A 113 -9.91 -7.10 0.10
CA SER A 113 -9.96 -6.19 -1.04
C SER A 113 -10.97 -5.06 -0.83
N ILE A 114 -10.52 -3.84 -1.07
CA ILE A 114 -11.33 -2.62 -1.08
C ILE A 114 -11.16 -1.90 -2.42
N GLY A 115 -12.13 -1.08 -2.79
CA GLY A 115 -12.24 -0.46 -4.11
C GLY A 115 -11.30 0.72 -4.36
N LEU A 116 -9.99 0.56 -4.08
CA LEU A 116 -8.98 1.57 -4.41
C LEU A 116 -8.88 1.77 -5.92
N GLY A 117 -9.15 3.00 -6.38
CA GLY A 117 -9.16 3.32 -7.81
C GLY A 117 -10.37 2.75 -8.58
N VAL A 118 -11.38 2.24 -7.90
CA VAL A 118 -12.66 1.85 -8.49
C VAL A 118 -13.60 3.06 -8.49
N PRO A 119 -14.06 3.53 -9.65
CA PRO A 119 -14.93 4.70 -9.73
C PRO A 119 -16.23 4.50 -8.94
N GLY A 120 -16.59 5.50 -8.11
CA GLY A 120 -17.81 5.47 -7.30
C GLY A 120 -17.74 4.61 -6.05
N SER A 121 -16.59 4.04 -5.72
CA SER A 121 -16.36 3.25 -4.52
C SER A 121 -16.31 4.13 -3.27
N ASP A 122 -17.06 3.77 -2.23
CA ASP A 122 -16.96 4.37 -0.89
C ASP A 122 -15.85 3.65 -0.09
N THR A 123 -14.61 4.00 -0.37
CA THR A 123 -13.45 3.39 0.29
C THR A 123 -13.40 3.69 1.79
N ASP A 124 -13.96 4.81 2.24
CA ASP A 124 -14.02 5.14 3.66
C ASP A 124 -14.90 4.15 4.44
N ALA A 125 -16.10 3.84 3.92
CA ALA A 125 -16.96 2.84 4.52
C ALA A 125 -16.35 1.44 4.44
N GLN A 126 -15.70 1.10 3.33
CA GLN A 126 -15.06 -0.20 3.13
C GLN A 126 -13.89 -0.42 4.10
N ILE A 127 -13.06 0.60 4.37
CA ILE A 127 -11.97 0.52 5.35
C ILE A 127 -12.52 0.26 6.75
N ALA A 128 -13.58 0.96 7.17
CA ALA A 128 -14.20 0.71 8.47
C ALA A 128 -14.71 -0.74 8.61
N GLN A 129 -15.34 -1.28 7.58
CA GLN A 129 -15.80 -2.68 7.54
C GLN A 129 -14.61 -3.65 7.53
N ALA A 130 -13.58 -3.37 6.75
CA ALA A 130 -12.39 -4.19 6.61
C ALA A 130 -11.61 -4.31 7.93
N VAL A 131 -11.44 -3.20 8.67
CA VAL A 131 -10.80 -3.21 9.99
C VAL A 131 -11.58 -4.08 10.98
N ARG A 132 -12.91 -3.92 11.05
CA ARG A 132 -13.74 -4.77 11.91
C ARG A 132 -13.65 -6.24 11.53
N TRP A 133 -13.78 -6.55 10.25
CA TRP A 133 -13.69 -7.93 9.75
C TRP A 133 -12.34 -8.56 10.09
N ALA A 134 -11.24 -7.82 9.96
CA ALA A 134 -9.90 -8.31 10.32
C ALA A 134 -9.81 -8.72 11.79
N VAL A 135 -10.34 -7.88 12.70
CA VAL A 135 -10.39 -8.19 14.15
C VAL A 135 -11.28 -9.43 14.42
N GLU A 136 -12.44 -9.51 13.78
CA GLU A 136 -13.38 -10.65 13.92
C GLU A 136 -12.82 -11.98 13.36
N HIS A 137 -11.72 -11.91 12.57
CA HIS A 137 -11.02 -13.06 12.00
C HIS A 137 -9.61 -13.24 12.60
N ASP A 138 -9.45 -12.84 13.86
CA ASP A 138 -8.27 -13.08 14.68
C ASP A 138 -6.96 -12.47 14.12
N ALA A 139 -7.04 -11.33 13.40
CA ALA A 139 -5.84 -10.62 12.99
C ALA A 139 -5.09 -10.05 14.21
N ASP A 140 -3.80 -10.35 14.32
CA ASP A 140 -2.90 -9.73 15.30
C ASP A 140 -2.42 -8.35 14.83
N ILE A 141 -2.28 -8.20 13.50
CA ILE A 141 -1.76 -7.00 12.85
C ILE A 141 -2.63 -6.67 11.64
N ILE A 142 -2.95 -5.39 11.45
CA ILE A 142 -3.58 -4.86 10.26
C ILE A 142 -2.60 -3.98 9.51
N ASN A 143 -2.31 -4.31 8.24
CA ASN A 143 -1.49 -3.50 7.34
C ASN A 143 -2.36 -2.70 6.37
N LEU A 144 -2.19 -1.38 6.39
CA LEU A 144 -2.86 -0.41 5.52
C LEU A 144 -1.82 0.34 4.68
N SER A 145 -1.43 -0.24 3.54
CA SER A 145 -0.49 0.40 2.60
C SER A 145 -1.19 1.43 1.72
N LEU A 146 -2.03 2.28 2.31
CA LEU A 146 -2.90 3.24 1.63
C LEU A 146 -3.04 4.55 2.40
N THR A 147 -3.51 5.59 1.72
CA THR A 147 -3.82 6.89 2.33
C THR A 147 -5.07 7.51 1.73
N ARG A 148 -5.70 8.36 2.51
CA ARG A 148 -6.93 9.06 2.17
C ARG A 148 -6.71 10.41 1.47
N ASN A 149 -5.47 10.86 1.28
CA ASN A 149 -5.13 12.22 0.84
C ASN A 149 -5.70 13.34 1.74
N SER A 150 -5.92 13.03 3.01
CA SER A 150 -6.40 13.96 4.05
C SER A 150 -5.80 13.58 5.39
N GLN A 151 -5.50 14.58 6.22
CA GLN A 151 -5.03 14.35 7.60
C GLN A 151 -6.16 13.94 8.54
N THR A 152 -7.40 14.23 8.17
CA THR A 152 -8.59 13.89 8.94
C THR A 152 -9.26 12.63 8.38
N TRP A 153 -10.02 11.96 9.23
CA TRP A 153 -10.75 10.72 8.89
C TRP A 153 -12.23 10.82 9.26
N PRO A 154 -13.10 10.02 8.62
CA PRO A 154 -14.53 10.00 8.89
C PRO A 154 -14.84 9.40 10.28
N LYS A 155 -15.95 9.79 10.87
CA LYS A 155 -16.37 9.29 12.19
C LYS A 155 -16.53 7.76 12.23
N SER A 156 -16.89 7.13 11.11
CA SER A 156 -17.00 5.67 11.01
C SER A 156 -15.69 4.93 11.30
N TRP A 157 -14.54 5.61 11.15
CA TRP A 157 -13.24 5.03 11.50
C TRP A 157 -12.94 5.08 12.99
N ASP A 158 -13.52 6.05 13.73
CA ASP A 158 -13.35 6.14 15.19
C ASP A 158 -13.74 4.81 15.83
N ASP A 159 -14.95 4.28 15.55
CA ASP A 159 -15.46 3.03 16.11
C ASP A 159 -14.68 1.80 15.60
N ALA A 160 -14.25 1.78 14.33
CA ALA A 160 -13.54 0.64 13.77
C ALA A 160 -12.11 0.50 14.31
N PHE A 161 -11.38 1.64 14.40
CA PHE A 161 -10.01 1.63 14.90
C PHE A 161 -9.97 1.48 16.44
N SER A 162 -10.92 2.08 17.18
CA SER A 162 -11.07 1.82 18.61
C SER A 162 -11.29 0.33 18.88
N TYR A 163 -12.18 -0.31 18.10
CA TYR A 163 -12.43 -1.75 18.20
C TYR A 163 -11.17 -2.58 17.98
N ALA A 164 -10.31 -2.21 17.02
CA ALA A 164 -9.04 -2.89 16.80
C ALA A 164 -8.11 -2.74 18.02
N PHE A 165 -7.95 -1.53 18.57
CA PHE A 165 -7.10 -1.27 19.73
C PHE A 165 -7.61 -1.94 21.00
N GLU A 166 -8.93 -1.97 21.23
CA GLU A 166 -9.56 -2.66 22.37
C GLU A 166 -9.37 -4.19 22.32
N ASN A 167 -9.16 -4.75 21.13
CA ASN A 167 -8.87 -6.17 20.92
C ASN A 167 -7.37 -6.49 20.75
N ASP A 168 -6.50 -5.57 21.19
CA ASP A 168 -5.05 -5.74 21.18
C ASP A 168 -4.43 -5.95 19.78
N VAL A 169 -5.08 -5.41 18.73
CA VAL A 169 -4.64 -5.50 17.34
C VAL A 169 -3.76 -4.29 16.99
N ILE A 170 -2.57 -4.55 16.44
CA ILE A 170 -1.67 -3.50 15.97
C ILE A 170 -2.10 -3.04 14.57
N VAL A 171 -2.29 -1.73 14.41
CA VAL A 171 -2.56 -1.14 13.10
C VAL A 171 -1.32 -0.42 12.57
N VAL A 172 -0.83 -0.85 11.40
CA VAL A 172 0.31 -0.27 10.69
C VAL A 172 -0.21 0.42 9.43
N ALA A 173 0.21 1.66 9.21
CA ALA A 173 -0.21 2.40 8.02
C ALA A 173 0.96 3.12 7.34
N ALA A 174 0.92 3.15 6.01
CA ALA A 174 1.82 3.98 5.22
C ALA A 174 1.57 5.47 5.51
N ALA A 175 2.63 6.26 5.75
CA ALA A 175 2.51 7.69 6.00
C ALA A 175 1.94 8.46 4.79
N GLY A 176 2.13 7.94 3.60
CA GLY A 176 1.73 8.54 2.33
C GLY A 176 2.93 8.93 1.47
N ASN A 177 2.65 9.32 0.24
CA ASN A 177 3.67 9.70 -0.74
C ASN A 177 3.52 11.17 -1.14
N ARG A 178 4.62 11.87 -1.33
CA ARG A 178 4.63 13.30 -1.73
C ARG A 178 3.96 13.56 -3.08
N SER A 179 3.91 12.55 -3.94
CA SER A 179 3.19 12.61 -5.22
C SER A 179 1.67 12.73 -5.06
N ASP A 180 1.11 12.39 -3.89
CA ASP A 180 -0.33 12.30 -3.63
C ASP A 180 -0.95 13.63 -3.19
N LYS A 181 -0.38 14.76 -3.62
CA LYS A 181 -0.82 16.13 -3.30
C LYS A 181 -0.61 16.55 -1.84
N SER A 182 -0.04 15.69 -0.99
CA SER A 182 0.33 16.02 0.38
C SER A 182 1.80 15.65 0.62
N SER A 183 2.55 16.57 1.20
CA SER A 183 3.90 16.29 1.68
C SER A 183 3.90 15.80 3.14
N ARG A 184 2.71 15.72 3.77
CA ARG A 184 2.52 15.36 5.17
C ARG A 184 1.80 14.02 5.29
N PRO A 185 1.99 13.30 6.39
CA PRO A 185 1.24 12.08 6.69
C PRO A 185 -0.26 12.30 6.56
N SER A 186 -0.95 11.29 6.03
CA SER A 186 -2.39 11.32 5.78
C SER A 186 -3.07 10.15 6.49
N ALA A 187 -4.37 10.29 6.78
CA ALA A 187 -5.13 9.21 7.41
C ALA A 187 -5.12 7.93 6.53
N PRO A 188 -5.01 6.73 7.13
CA PRO A 188 -5.13 6.40 8.55
C PRO A 188 -3.86 6.61 9.40
N ALA A 189 -2.71 6.93 8.81
CA ALA A 189 -1.44 7.12 9.53
C ALA A 189 -1.44 8.27 10.55
N THR A 190 -2.42 9.17 10.48
CA THR A 190 -2.60 10.29 11.44
C THR A 190 -3.50 9.95 12.62
N ILE A 191 -4.10 8.77 12.65
CA ILE A 191 -4.94 8.32 13.76
C ILE A 191 -4.05 8.00 14.96
N PRO A 192 -4.31 8.58 16.16
CA PRO A 192 -3.56 8.25 17.36
C PRO A 192 -3.60 6.75 17.65
N GLY A 193 -2.44 6.17 17.93
CA GLY A 193 -2.29 4.73 18.17
C GLY A 193 -1.90 3.91 16.94
N VAL A 194 -2.00 4.46 15.73
CA VAL A 194 -1.55 3.80 14.49
C VAL A 194 -0.04 3.92 14.33
N VAL A 195 0.63 2.82 13.99
CA VAL A 195 2.06 2.80 13.62
C VAL A 195 2.21 3.36 12.21
N SER A 196 2.45 4.66 12.12
CA SER A 196 2.67 5.37 10.86
C SER A 196 4.10 5.15 10.35
N VAL A 197 4.24 4.65 9.13
CA VAL A 197 5.54 4.27 8.56
C VAL A 197 5.95 5.21 7.44
N GLY A 198 7.06 5.93 7.67
CA GLY A 198 7.79 6.70 6.67
C GLY A 198 8.80 5.84 5.90
N GLY A 199 9.34 6.39 4.81
CA GLY A 199 10.26 5.71 3.94
C GLY A 199 11.68 6.27 3.95
N VAL A 200 12.67 5.37 3.88
CA VAL A 200 14.08 5.72 3.65
C VAL A 200 14.63 5.04 2.40
N THR A 201 15.66 5.67 1.81
CA THR A 201 16.46 5.12 0.72
C THR A 201 17.38 3.98 1.20
N LYS A 202 18.05 3.29 0.28
CA LYS A 202 19.14 2.34 0.62
C LYS A 202 20.28 2.98 1.42
N LEU A 203 20.50 4.29 1.25
CA LEU A 203 21.51 5.05 2.01
C LEU A 203 21.00 5.51 3.38
N LYS A 204 19.77 5.12 3.76
CA LYS A 204 19.12 5.52 5.01
C LYS A 204 18.79 7.02 5.09
N GLU A 205 18.74 7.69 3.97
CA GLU A 205 18.25 9.07 3.84
C GLU A 205 16.74 9.06 3.70
N PRO A 206 16.00 10.12 4.06
CA PRO A 206 14.56 10.18 3.84
C PRO A 206 14.26 10.01 2.36
N ALA A 207 13.39 9.04 2.02
CA ALA A 207 12.98 8.80 0.64
C ALA A 207 12.21 10.00 0.10
N GLU A 208 12.56 10.48 -1.10
CA GLU A 208 11.94 11.67 -1.68
C GLU A 208 10.43 11.45 -1.90
N ALA A 209 10.05 10.23 -2.27
CA ALA A 209 8.65 9.87 -2.47
C ALA A 209 7.84 9.84 -1.17
N SER A 210 8.44 9.56 -0.01
CA SER A 210 7.72 9.40 1.26
C SER A 210 7.27 10.73 1.85
N ALA A 211 6.05 10.79 2.41
CA ALA A 211 5.61 11.90 3.23
C ALA A 211 6.48 12.04 4.49
N ALA A 212 6.64 13.27 4.95
CA ALA A 212 7.37 13.61 6.18
C ALA A 212 6.54 14.54 7.05
N GLY A 213 6.70 14.46 8.37
CA GLY A 213 5.97 15.29 9.34
C GLY A 213 5.85 14.62 10.69
N LEU A 214 5.34 15.35 11.67
CA LEU A 214 5.19 14.87 13.06
C LEU A 214 4.25 13.65 13.22
N GLY A 215 3.52 13.28 12.17
CA GLY A 215 2.68 12.09 12.17
C GLY A 215 3.43 10.82 11.71
N VAL A 216 4.72 10.86 11.35
CA VAL A 216 5.53 9.65 11.10
C VAL A 216 5.95 9.08 12.44
N ALA A 217 5.60 7.82 12.72
CA ALA A 217 6.03 7.16 13.96
C ALA A 217 7.42 6.53 13.82
N ILE A 218 7.67 5.85 12.70
CA ILE A 218 8.93 5.13 12.45
C ILE A 218 9.21 5.08 10.96
N SER A 219 10.46 4.83 10.57
CA SER A 219 10.86 4.69 9.17
C SER A 219 11.40 3.31 8.83
N ALA A 220 11.18 2.89 7.59
CA ALA A 220 11.67 1.63 7.04
C ALA A 220 12.12 1.81 5.57
N PRO A 221 12.85 0.84 4.97
CA PRO A 221 13.19 0.87 3.55
C PRO A 221 11.96 1.09 2.65
N ALA A 222 12.09 1.99 1.67
CA ALA A 222 10.97 2.40 0.81
C ALA A 222 11.36 2.55 -0.66
N GLU A 223 12.57 2.19 -1.07
CA GLU A 223 13.02 2.33 -2.45
C GLU A 223 13.66 1.04 -2.97
N ASP A 224 13.52 0.80 -4.25
CA ASP A 224 14.06 -0.38 -4.95
C ASP A 224 13.67 -1.72 -4.29
N LEU A 225 12.46 -1.84 -3.77
CA LEU A 225 11.97 -3.08 -3.19
C LEU A 225 11.33 -3.97 -4.25
N LEU A 226 11.72 -5.24 -4.27
CA LEU A 226 11.12 -6.23 -5.15
C LEU A 226 9.77 -6.67 -4.57
N GLY A 227 8.72 -6.63 -5.36
CA GLY A 227 7.40 -7.15 -4.99
C GLY A 227 6.90 -8.19 -5.97
N ALA A 228 6.16 -9.18 -5.49
CA ALA A 228 5.45 -10.14 -6.33
C ALA A 228 4.33 -9.43 -7.10
N TYR A 229 4.31 -9.63 -8.41
CA TYR A 229 3.31 -9.03 -9.28
C TYR A 229 2.34 -10.11 -9.79
N PRO A 230 1.03 -9.89 -9.80
CA PRO A 230 0.06 -10.93 -10.18
C PRO A 230 0.43 -11.69 -11.46
N GLY A 231 0.19 -12.99 -11.48
CA GLY A 231 0.50 -13.85 -12.62
C GLY A 231 1.97 -14.27 -12.73
N GLU A 232 2.63 -14.55 -11.63
CA GLU A 232 4.02 -15.05 -11.53
C GLU A 232 5.09 -13.99 -11.89
N GLY A 233 4.73 -12.71 -11.89
CA GLY A 233 5.64 -11.61 -12.20
C GLY A 233 6.30 -11.01 -10.96
N TYR A 234 7.29 -10.14 -11.20
CA TYR A 234 7.94 -9.35 -10.15
C TYR A 234 8.14 -7.92 -10.62
N ARG A 235 8.07 -6.96 -9.69
CA ARG A 235 8.38 -5.54 -9.96
C ARG A 235 9.16 -4.93 -8.83
N VAL A 236 10.10 -4.08 -9.18
CA VAL A 236 10.72 -3.14 -8.24
C VAL A 236 9.81 -1.93 -8.10
N TRP A 237 9.62 -1.48 -6.87
CA TRP A 237 8.75 -0.35 -6.55
C TRP A 237 9.21 0.42 -5.32
N ASP A 238 8.65 1.60 -5.15
CA ASP A 238 9.02 2.57 -4.13
C ASP A 238 7.78 3.11 -3.42
N GLY A 239 8.01 3.75 -2.27
CA GLY A 239 7.00 4.48 -1.51
C GLY A 239 6.78 3.95 -0.10
N SER A 240 6.12 4.75 0.72
CA SER A 240 5.75 4.35 2.10
C SER A 240 4.85 3.11 2.12
N SER A 241 4.11 2.83 1.03
CA SER A 241 3.34 1.60 0.86
C SER A 241 4.21 0.34 0.83
N ALA A 242 5.49 0.45 0.45
CA ALA A 242 6.45 -0.64 0.49
C ALA A 242 7.17 -0.74 1.85
N ALA A 243 7.25 0.37 2.60
CA ALA A 243 7.83 0.41 3.93
C ALA A 243 6.92 -0.20 5.01
N ALA A 244 5.62 0.07 4.97
CA ALA A 244 4.64 -0.41 5.94
C ALA A 244 4.63 -1.94 6.10
N PRO A 245 4.62 -2.76 5.04
CA PRO A 245 4.66 -4.21 5.14
C PRO A 245 5.93 -4.75 5.80
N LEU A 246 7.07 -4.09 5.67
CA LEU A 246 8.30 -4.49 6.38
C LEU A 246 8.17 -4.32 7.90
N VAL A 247 7.48 -3.25 8.34
CA VAL A 247 7.17 -3.02 9.76
C VAL A 247 6.15 -4.03 10.27
N SER A 248 5.10 -4.33 9.48
CA SER A 248 4.11 -5.36 9.82
C SER A 248 4.76 -6.74 9.99
N GLY A 249 5.68 -7.10 9.08
CA GLY A 249 6.47 -8.32 9.19
C GLY A 249 7.39 -8.33 10.42
N LEU A 250 8.06 -7.22 10.74
CA LEU A 250 8.89 -7.10 11.94
C LEU A 250 8.06 -7.29 13.21
N LEU A 251 6.90 -6.66 13.30
CA LEU A 251 5.98 -6.83 14.43
C LEU A 251 5.52 -8.29 14.57
N ALA A 252 5.31 -8.99 13.45
CA ALA A 252 5.00 -10.43 13.49
C ALA A 252 6.16 -11.27 14.05
N LEU A 253 7.41 -10.97 13.66
CA LEU A 253 8.58 -11.63 14.27
C LEU A 253 8.67 -11.34 15.78
N MET A 254 8.36 -10.11 16.20
CA MET A 254 8.37 -9.70 17.61
C MET A 254 7.25 -10.39 18.40
N SER A 255 6.04 -10.51 17.83
CA SER A 255 4.92 -11.24 18.41
C SER A 255 5.25 -12.74 18.58
N GLN A 256 5.85 -13.36 17.56
CA GLN A 256 6.34 -14.75 17.65
C GLN A 256 7.41 -14.91 18.74
N ALA A 257 8.30 -13.92 18.92
CA ALA A 257 9.36 -13.95 19.93
C ALA A 257 8.83 -13.84 21.37
N ASP A 258 7.71 -13.18 21.55
CA ASP A 258 7.06 -12.96 22.86
C ASP A 258 5.53 -12.95 22.73
N PRO A 259 4.89 -14.13 22.62
CA PRO A 259 3.43 -14.23 22.41
C PRO A 259 2.57 -13.73 23.58
N LYS A 260 3.18 -13.21 24.63
CA LYS A 260 2.49 -12.63 25.79
C LYS A 260 2.57 -11.11 25.81
N ALA A 261 3.40 -10.53 24.96
CA ALA A 261 3.50 -9.09 24.85
C ALA A 261 2.22 -8.53 24.24
N SER A 262 1.68 -7.47 24.83
CA SER A 262 0.53 -6.75 24.27
C SER A 262 0.94 -5.96 23.02
N ALA A 263 -0.03 -5.50 22.24
CA ALA A 263 0.18 -4.59 21.14
C ALA A 263 0.97 -3.34 21.58
N ASN A 264 0.63 -2.78 22.74
CA ASN A 264 1.34 -1.61 23.30
C ASN A 264 2.79 -1.91 23.64
N ASP A 265 3.09 -3.09 24.21
CA ASP A 265 4.46 -3.54 24.48
C ASP A 265 5.27 -3.66 23.18
N LEU A 266 4.67 -4.26 22.14
CA LEU A 266 5.34 -4.45 20.86
C LEU A 266 5.61 -3.12 20.15
N ILE A 267 4.67 -2.18 20.21
CA ILE A 267 4.84 -0.82 19.65
C ILE A 267 5.94 -0.08 20.43
N GLU A 268 5.95 -0.14 21.77
CA GLU A 268 6.99 0.48 22.59
C GLU A 268 8.37 -0.09 22.26
N ARG A 269 8.51 -1.41 22.14
CA ARG A 269 9.77 -2.06 21.76
C ARG A 269 10.22 -1.68 20.37
N LEU A 270 9.28 -1.53 19.41
CA LEU A 270 9.57 -1.12 18.05
C LEU A 270 10.20 0.28 18.02
N ILE A 271 9.55 1.26 18.68
CA ILE A 271 9.99 2.65 18.63
C ILE A 271 11.22 2.92 19.53
N SER A 272 11.28 2.34 20.73
CA SER A 272 12.40 2.53 21.66
C SER A 272 13.69 1.86 21.18
N SER A 273 13.61 0.82 20.34
CA SER A 273 14.76 0.14 19.75
C SER A 273 15.21 0.71 18.41
N ALA A 274 14.48 1.68 17.86
CA ALA A 274 14.81 2.30 16.58
C ALA A 274 16.21 2.92 16.58
N THR A 275 16.84 2.93 15.43
CA THR A 275 18.10 3.64 15.24
C THR A 275 17.81 5.11 15.00
N ASP A 276 18.19 5.96 15.94
CA ASP A 276 18.05 7.40 15.83
C ASP A 276 18.86 7.94 14.65
N LEU A 277 18.20 8.62 13.73
CA LEU A 277 18.78 9.24 12.54
C LEU A 277 18.22 10.65 12.38
N GLY A 278 19.00 11.51 11.75
CA GLY A 278 18.61 12.91 11.55
C GLY A 278 18.91 13.77 12.78
N GLU A 279 17.94 14.57 13.21
CA GLU A 279 18.02 15.34 14.43
C GLU A 279 17.86 14.42 15.65
N PRO A 280 18.61 14.62 16.72
CA PRO A 280 18.54 13.73 17.89
C PRO A 280 17.13 13.63 18.48
N GLY A 281 16.67 12.40 18.67
CA GLY A 281 15.34 12.08 19.17
C GLY A 281 14.29 12.06 18.08
N PHE A 282 13.03 12.31 18.44
CA PHE A 282 11.91 12.29 17.47
C PHE A 282 12.01 13.45 16.47
N ASP A 283 12.01 13.15 15.18
CA ASP A 283 12.00 14.15 14.12
C ASP A 283 10.96 13.89 13.01
N ALA A 284 10.75 14.89 12.15
CA ALA A 284 9.72 14.84 11.12
C ALA A 284 10.03 13.91 9.95
N ASN A 285 11.27 13.49 9.74
CA ASN A 285 11.69 12.67 8.62
C ASN A 285 11.71 11.18 8.97
N TYR A 286 12.16 10.86 10.19
CA TYR A 286 12.38 9.49 10.63
C TYR A 286 11.42 9.03 11.72
N GLY A 287 10.63 9.95 12.33
CA GLY A 287 9.83 9.66 13.50
C GLY A 287 10.73 9.37 14.72
N HIS A 288 10.52 8.24 15.37
CA HIS A 288 11.43 7.74 16.43
C HIS A 288 12.74 7.16 15.88
N GLY A 289 12.90 7.09 14.56
CA GLY A 289 14.10 6.59 13.89
C GLY A 289 13.80 5.48 12.86
N LEU A 290 14.87 4.84 12.43
CA LEU A 290 14.85 3.72 11.49
C LEU A 290 14.68 2.39 12.21
N ILE A 291 13.80 1.51 11.72
CA ILE A 291 13.63 0.17 12.30
C ILE A 291 14.98 -0.54 12.52
N ASN A 292 15.08 -1.23 13.64
CA ASN A 292 16.25 -2.04 14.01
C ASN A 292 15.79 -3.44 14.47
N PRO A 293 15.59 -4.38 13.53
CA PRO A 293 15.07 -5.71 13.85
C PRO A 293 15.83 -6.43 14.95
N THR A 294 17.17 -6.36 14.90
CA THR A 294 18.02 -7.01 15.93
C THR A 294 17.81 -6.45 17.32
N ALA A 295 17.64 -5.15 17.47
CA ALA A 295 17.39 -4.50 18.76
C ALA A 295 15.94 -4.72 19.20
N ALA A 296 14.96 -4.60 18.29
CA ALA A 296 13.54 -4.79 18.57
C ALA A 296 13.24 -6.20 19.12
N LEU A 297 13.79 -7.24 18.50
CA LEU A 297 13.63 -8.63 18.95
C LEU A 297 14.25 -8.93 20.33
N LYS A 298 15.20 -8.10 20.79
CA LYS A 298 15.83 -8.23 22.11
C LYS A 298 15.20 -7.35 23.18
N SER A 299 14.47 -6.31 22.77
CA SER A 299 13.83 -5.37 23.70
C SER A 299 12.82 -6.09 24.58
N LYS A 300 12.69 -5.63 25.83
CA LYS A 300 11.73 -6.09 26.82
C LYS A 300 10.97 -4.92 27.45
N GLU A 301 11.08 -3.76 26.81
CA GLU A 301 10.29 -2.60 27.22
C GLU A 301 8.79 -2.94 27.17
N ALA A 302 8.03 -2.32 28.04
CA ALA A 302 6.59 -2.54 28.16
C ALA A 302 5.87 -1.20 28.36
N SER A 303 4.68 -1.11 27.82
CA SER A 303 3.84 0.09 27.98
C SER A 303 2.39 -0.29 28.30
N ALA A 304 1.85 0.32 29.35
CA ALA A 304 0.45 0.14 29.72
C ALA A 304 -0.52 0.83 28.75
N GLU A 305 -0.06 1.86 28.05
CA GLU A 305 -0.82 2.65 27.10
C GLU A 305 -0.12 2.62 25.74
N ASN A 306 -0.88 2.89 24.66
CA ASN A 306 -0.28 2.99 23.34
C ASN A 306 0.67 4.20 23.29
N PRO A 307 1.99 3.99 23.06
CA PRO A 307 2.96 5.08 23.10
C PRO A 307 2.80 6.09 21.94
N LEU A 308 2.02 5.74 20.91
CA LEU A 308 1.68 6.61 19.79
C LEU A 308 0.38 7.41 20.00
N GLY A 309 -0.16 7.39 21.23
CA GLY A 309 -1.33 8.15 21.64
C GLY A 309 -2.62 7.32 21.71
N SER A 310 -3.65 7.92 22.30
CA SER A 310 -4.97 7.32 22.50
C SER A 310 -6.00 7.93 21.57
N LEU A 311 -6.62 7.10 20.72
CA LEU A 311 -7.75 7.51 19.88
C LEU A 311 -8.96 7.89 20.72
N GLU A 312 -9.24 7.18 21.81
CA GLU A 312 -10.35 7.48 22.72
C GLU A 312 -10.23 8.89 23.35
N ASN A 313 -9.03 9.23 23.82
CA ASN A 313 -8.75 10.57 24.35
C ASN A 313 -8.93 11.65 23.27
N TRP A 314 -8.47 11.36 22.04
CA TRP A 314 -8.63 12.26 20.92
C TRP A 314 -10.12 12.47 20.56
N ILE A 315 -10.91 11.41 20.49
CA ILE A 315 -12.36 11.46 20.23
C ILE A 315 -13.05 12.31 21.30
N THR A 316 -12.76 12.04 22.57
CA THR A 316 -13.35 12.77 23.70
C THR A 316 -13.03 14.27 23.61
N GLN A 317 -11.80 14.62 23.26
CA GLN A 317 -11.36 16.01 23.20
C GLN A 317 -11.89 16.77 21.97
N TYR A 318 -11.86 16.14 20.79
CA TYR A 318 -12.06 16.87 19.54
C TYR A 318 -13.41 16.58 18.85
N ARG A 319 -14.01 15.39 19.05
CA ARG A 319 -15.33 15.07 18.48
C ARG A 319 -16.46 15.64 19.32
N SER A 320 -16.31 15.67 20.65
CA SER A 320 -17.32 16.21 21.58
C SER A 320 -17.41 17.72 21.52
N SER A 321 -16.26 18.42 21.45
CA SER A 321 -16.22 19.89 21.34
C SER A 321 -16.84 20.41 20.04
N ALA A 322 -16.67 19.69 18.93
CA ALA A 322 -17.30 20.05 17.65
C ALA A 322 -18.85 19.93 17.69
N GLN A 323 -19.40 19.06 18.54
CA GLN A 323 -20.86 18.97 18.76
C GLN A 323 -21.39 20.09 19.65
N GLU A 324 -20.62 20.52 20.63
CA GLU A 324 -20.98 21.66 21.49
C GLU A 324 -20.98 22.99 20.74
N GLU A 325 -19.95 23.24 19.89
CA GLU A 325 -19.93 24.45 19.04
C GLU A 325 -21.09 24.48 18.03
N GLN A 326 -21.52 23.35 17.47
CA GLN A 326 -22.68 23.29 16.59
C GLN A 326 -24.02 23.47 17.36
N SER A 327 -24.09 23.04 18.61
CA SER A 327 -25.29 23.22 19.43
C SER A 327 -25.42 24.64 19.99
N GLU A 328 -24.31 25.35 20.23
CA GLU A 328 -24.34 26.78 20.64
C GLU A 328 -24.69 27.71 19.47
N LEU A 329 -24.47 27.32 18.23
CA LEU A 329 -24.85 28.11 17.04
C LEU A 329 -26.34 28.01 16.68
N VAL A 330 -27.07 27.07 17.26
CA VAL A 330 -28.53 27.01 17.14
C VAL A 330 -29.15 27.87 18.28
N VAL A 331 -29.01 29.19 18.18
CA VAL A 331 -29.81 30.09 18.94
C VAL A 331 -31.26 29.89 18.51
N PRO A 332 -32.22 29.58 19.43
CA PRO A 332 -33.61 29.52 19.05
C PRO A 332 -34.03 30.92 18.56
N VAL A 333 -34.29 31.04 17.29
CA VAL A 333 -34.94 32.21 16.75
C VAL A 333 -36.36 32.17 17.31
N GLU A 334 -36.61 32.98 18.34
CA GLU A 334 -37.95 33.25 18.87
C GLU A 334 -38.77 33.79 17.69
N PRO A 335 -39.96 33.22 17.36
CA PRO A 335 -40.74 33.71 16.23
C PRO A 335 -41.21 35.12 16.51
N GLU A 336 -40.74 36.07 15.72
CA GLU A 336 -41.29 37.43 15.75
C GLU A 336 -42.79 37.36 15.45
N PRO A 337 -43.62 38.16 16.16
CA PRO A 337 -45.07 38.20 15.93
C PRO A 337 -45.35 38.72 14.53
N VAL A 338 -46.02 37.91 13.73
CA VAL A 338 -46.48 38.27 12.41
C VAL A 338 -47.52 39.37 12.53
N THR A 339 -47.15 40.60 12.23
CA THR A 339 -48.08 41.68 11.95
C THR A 339 -48.68 41.51 10.59
N GLU A 340 -49.95 41.20 10.58
CA GLU A 340 -50.83 41.16 9.41
C GLU A 340 -50.99 42.56 8.84
N SER A 341 -50.38 42.87 7.69
CA SER A 341 -50.91 43.86 6.75
C SER A 341 -50.13 43.91 5.45
N GLU A 342 -50.92 43.94 4.40
CA GLU A 342 -50.70 44.40 3.03
C GLU A 342 -50.48 43.34 1.93
N GLN A 343 -51.62 43.08 1.35
CA GLN A 343 -51.74 42.61 -0.05
C GLN A 343 -51.09 43.63 -0.97
N THR A 344 -50.13 43.22 -1.81
CA THR A 344 -49.83 43.96 -3.04
C THR A 344 -49.29 43.01 -4.13
N GLU A 345 -50.05 42.91 -5.15
CA GLU A 345 -49.79 42.66 -6.59
C GLU A 345 -48.65 41.72 -6.99
N VAL A 346 -49.11 40.62 -7.57
CA VAL A 346 -48.33 39.72 -8.45
C VAL A 346 -48.05 40.50 -9.75
N ILE A 347 -46.79 40.79 -10.00
CA ILE A 347 -46.30 41.11 -11.36
C ILE A 347 -45.54 39.91 -11.85
N GLU A 348 -46.15 39.17 -12.81
CA GLU A 348 -45.47 38.21 -13.64
C GLU A 348 -44.40 38.95 -14.47
N GLN A 349 -43.13 38.63 -14.25
CA GLN A 349 -42.08 38.83 -15.25
C GLN A 349 -41.59 37.46 -15.68
N GLU A 350 -41.99 37.07 -16.87
CA GLU A 350 -41.34 36.01 -17.68
C GLU A 350 -39.92 36.49 -17.95
N GLU A 351 -38.93 35.86 -17.32
CA GLU A 351 -37.53 36.01 -17.68
C GLU A 351 -37.11 34.84 -18.55
N ASN A 352 -36.93 35.11 -19.83
CA ASN A 352 -36.41 34.23 -20.86
C ASN A 352 -35.03 33.71 -20.42
N LEU A 353 -34.94 32.44 -20.05
CA LEU A 353 -33.67 31.72 -19.90
C LEU A 353 -33.31 31.10 -21.28
N GLU A 354 -32.37 31.72 -21.97
CA GLU A 354 -31.69 31.08 -23.08
C GLU A 354 -30.85 29.88 -22.57
N PRO A 355 -30.77 28.77 -23.33
CA PRO A 355 -30.01 27.60 -22.87
C PRO A 355 -28.51 27.87 -23.00
N VAL A 356 -27.83 27.79 -21.86
CA VAL A 356 -26.36 27.83 -21.79
C VAL A 356 -25.81 26.58 -22.46
N GLY A 357 -25.06 26.82 -23.55
CA GLY A 357 -24.43 25.81 -24.36
C GLY A 357 -23.50 24.91 -23.58
N GLN A 358 -23.60 23.61 -23.83
CA GLN A 358 -22.66 22.60 -23.43
C GLN A 358 -21.28 22.92 -24.00
N SER A 359 -20.33 23.23 -23.15
CA SER A 359 -18.92 23.33 -23.50
C SER A 359 -18.33 21.93 -23.58
N ASN A 360 -18.30 21.38 -24.80
CA ASN A 360 -17.46 20.22 -25.11
C ASN A 360 -16.00 20.65 -25.12
N SER A 361 -15.28 20.39 -24.03
CA SER A 361 -13.83 20.47 -24.01
C SER A 361 -13.25 19.11 -24.44
N GLU A 362 -13.04 18.92 -25.72
CA GLU A 362 -12.17 17.87 -26.23
C GLU A 362 -10.70 18.23 -25.91
N PRO A 363 -9.86 17.25 -25.50
CA PRO A 363 -8.45 17.52 -25.28
C PRO A 363 -7.76 17.73 -26.64
N TRP A 364 -7.23 18.92 -26.86
CA TRP A 364 -6.44 19.28 -28.02
C TRP A 364 -5.11 18.48 -28.04
N LEU A 365 -5.10 17.38 -28.76
CA LEU A 365 -3.88 16.73 -29.20
C LEU A 365 -3.27 17.61 -30.30
N ASN A 366 -2.08 18.14 -29.99
CA ASN A 366 -1.33 19.03 -30.89
C ASN A 366 -1.02 18.29 -32.20
N PRO A 367 -1.53 18.76 -33.38
CA PRO A 367 -1.35 18.08 -34.65
C PRO A 367 0.12 18.02 -35.12
N LEU A 368 1.02 18.78 -34.50
CA LEU A 368 2.45 18.73 -34.80
C LEU A 368 3.14 17.42 -34.36
N LEU A 369 2.57 16.67 -33.40
CA LEU A 369 3.10 15.37 -32.98
C LEU A 369 2.88 14.26 -34.00
N TYR A 370 1.86 14.38 -34.86
CA TYR A 370 1.59 13.39 -35.91
C TYR A 370 2.65 13.38 -37.01
N TRP A 371 3.26 14.52 -37.31
CA TRP A 371 4.27 14.64 -38.37
C TRP A 371 5.65 14.13 -37.95
N LEU A 372 5.93 14.08 -36.65
CA LEU A 372 7.20 13.57 -36.10
C LEU A 372 7.23 12.03 -35.99
N LEU A 373 6.08 11.39 -35.88
CA LEU A 373 5.99 9.92 -35.71
C LEU A 373 5.65 9.18 -37.02
N ALA A 374 5.14 9.85 -38.04
CA ALA A 374 4.74 9.27 -39.30
C ALA A 374 5.87 8.50 -40.06
N PRO A 375 7.15 8.93 -40.04
CA PRO A 375 8.21 8.21 -40.73
C PRO A 375 8.68 6.94 -40.02
N LEU A 376 8.33 6.70 -38.74
CA LEU A 376 8.77 5.54 -37.96
C LEU A 376 7.85 4.31 -38.12
N ALA A 377 6.62 4.49 -38.56
CA ALA A 377 5.64 3.42 -38.74
C ALA A 377 6.09 2.31 -39.71
N PRO A 378 6.65 2.60 -40.89
CA PRO A 378 7.10 1.57 -41.81
C PRO A 378 8.32 0.78 -41.30
N LEU A 379 9.22 1.43 -40.53
CA LEU A 379 10.37 0.76 -39.92
C LEU A 379 9.93 -0.22 -38.84
N LEU A 380 8.99 0.14 -37.99
CA LEU A 380 8.43 -0.73 -36.96
C LEU A 380 7.70 -1.91 -37.58
N TRP A 381 6.97 -1.70 -38.69
CA TRP A 381 6.29 -2.78 -39.42
C TRP A 381 7.27 -3.79 -40.05
N ILE A 382 8.40 -3.31 -40.56
CA ILE A 382 9.46 -4.19 -41.12
C ILE A 382 10.12 -5.05 -40.03
N VAL A 383 10.38 -4.49 -38.85
CA VAL A 383 10.97 -5.21 -37.71
C VAL A 383 10.01 -6.31 -37.22
N LEU A 384 8.75 -5.96 -36.97
CA LEU A 384 7.72 -6.91 -36.51
C LEU A 384 7.45 -8.04 -37.53
N ARG A 385 7.56 -7.73 -38.83
CA ARG A 385 7.39 -8.74 -39.89
C ARG A 385 8.59 -9.70 -39.99
N ARG A 386 9.81 -9.26 -39.67
CA ARG A 386 11.01 -10.11 -39.61
C ARG A 386 10.97 -11.07 -38.43
N GLU A 387 10.50 -10.63 -37.25
CA GLU A 387 10.36 -11.49 -36.07
C GLU A 387 9.33 -12.61 -36.31
N ARG A 388 8.16 -12.29 -36.86
CA ARG A 388 7.14 -13.30 -37.20
C ARG A 388 7.64 -14.36 -38.20
N LYS A 389 8.49 -13.98 -39.16
CA LYS A 389 9.10 -14.95 -40.11
C LYS A 389 10.18 -15.80 -39.45
N GLY A 390 10.88 -15.27 -38.44
CA GLY A 390 11.87 -16.02 -37.65
C GLY A 390 11.21 -17.13 -36.83
N GLN A 391 10.14 -16.80 -36.11
CA GLN A 391 9.38 -17.75 -35.29
C GLN A 391 8.72 -18.85 -36.13
N ALA A 392 8.18 -18.53 -37.29
CA ALA A 392 7.58 -19.52 -38.22
C ALA A 392 8.61 -20.50 -38.80
N ARG A 393 9.89 -20.09 -38.97
CA ARG A 393 10.99 -20.98 -39.40
C ARG A 393 11.49 -21.86 -38.27
N ALA A 394 11.50 -21.40 -37.02
CA ALA A 394 11.87 -22.19 -35.84
C ALA A 394 10.87 -23.33 -35.61
N LEU A 395 9.57 -23.05 -35.69
CA LEU A 395 8.50 -24.07 -35.56
C LEU A 395 8.50 -25.15 -36.66
N LYS A 396 8.98 -24.85 -37.87
CA LYS A 396 9.12 -25.85 -38.94
C LYS A 396 10.33 -26.78 -38.77
N LYS A 397 11.40 -26.33 -38.07
CA LYS A 397 12.60 -27.14 -37.82
C LYS A 397 12.41 -28.20 -36.72
N THR A 398 11.47 -27.97 -35.79
CA THR A 398 11.19 -28.90 -34.68
C THR A 398 10.24 -30.05 -35.08
N LYS A 399 9.47 -29.91 -36.18
CA LYS A 399 8.53 -30.96 -36.65
C LYS A 399 9.11 -31.97 -37.64
N GLY A 400 10.40 -31.94 -37.94
CA GLY A 400 11.01 -32.73 -39.00
C GLY A 400 12.11 -33.72 -38.57
N LYS A 401 12.08 -34.29 -37.35
CA LYS A 401 12.95 -35.43 -37.00
C LYS A 401 12.12 -36.70 -36.84
N PRO A 402 12.36 -37.76 -37.63
CA PRO A 402 11.71 -39.05 -37.44
C PRO A 402 12.27 -39.75 -36.19
N GLN A 403 11.37 -40.27 -35.36
CA GLN A 403 11.72 -41.21 -34.29
C GLN A 403 12.28 -42.49 -34.90
N HIS A 404 13.49 -42.84 -34.52
CA HIS A 404 14.06 -44.16 -34.77
C HIS A 404 13.57 -45.10 -33.65
N ASP A 405 12.73 -46.03 -34.06
CA ASP A 405 12.27 -47.15 -33.26
C ASP A 405 13.45 -48.16 -33.13
N SER A 406 13.82 -48.50 -31.92
CA SER A 406 14.73 -49.62 -31.63
C SER A 406 14.11 -50.49 -30.54
N SER A 407 13.19 -51.33 -30.97
CA SER A 407 12.94 -52.63 -30.34
C SER A 407 13.87 -53.64 -30.98
N VAL A 408 14.71 -54.33 -30.22
CA VAL A 408 14.98 -55.78 -30.24
C VAL A 408 16.12 -56.10 -29.28
N ASN A 409 15.83 -57.08 -28.43
CA ASN A 409 16.54 -58.00 -27.52
C ASN A 409 16.75 -57.53 -26.08
#